data_599c98c7287862809ce4eed24c7ca129
#
_entry.id   599c98c7287862809ce4eed24c7ca129
#
_cell.length_a   1.000
_cell.length_b   1.000
_cell.length_c   1.000
_cell.angle_alpha   90.00
_cell.angle_beta   90.00
_cell.angle_gamma   90.00
#
_symmetry.space_group_name_H-M   'P 1'
#
loop_
_entity.id
_entity.type
_entity.pdbx_description
1 polymer ?
#
loop_
_entity_poly.entity_id
_entity_poly.type
_entity_poly.pdbx_seq_one_letter_code
_entity_poly.pdbx_strand_id
1 'polypeptide(L)'
;MRLDQTMARQNNNAWWLGPLLVLVGCQEAPLVQSVTSFSEDTWYADSAIVVDVDILDTLAVYRVDFQVRHTSDYPYSNLYLFREIRSAHQSEYQDTVEVRLADAQGTWYGTGIGALKTLNLPYKQAGLRFPKRGIYRFRFQHGMRDEPLRGIRDFALTIEEEKTE
;
A
#
# COMPACT_ATOMS: atom_id res chain seq x y z
N MET A 1 -49.94 -69.68 15.32
CA MET A 1 -49.84 -68.44 16.04
C MET A 1 -48.41 -67.89 15.78
N ARG A 2 -48.29 -66.95 14.81
CA ARG A 2 -47.01 -66.45 14.31
C ARG A 2 -46.72 -65.14 15.01
N LEU A 3 -45.53 -65.03 15.64
CA LEU A 3 -44.99 -63.79 16.19
C LEU A 3 -44.08 -63.18 15.16
N ASP A 4 -44.45 -62.03 14.66
CA ASP A 4 -43.73 -61.23 13.70
C ASP A 4 -42.76 -60.32 14.47
N GLN A 5 -41.44 -60.51 14.24
CA GLN A 5 -40.40 -59.65 14.83
C GLN A 5 -39.98 -58.64 13.78
N THR A 6 -40.46 -57.44 13.92
CA THR A 6 -40.03 -56.29 13.11
C THR A 6 -38.68 -55.80 13.65
N MET A 7 -37.61 -56.04 12.90
CA MET A 7 -36.28 -55.45 13.20
C MET A 7 -36.25 -53.97 12.86
N ALA A 8 -36.08 -53.15 13.87
CA ALA A 8 -35.77 -51.74 13.68
C ALA A 8 -34.31 -51.56 13.21
N ARG A 9 -34.15 -51.03 12.00
CA ARG A 9 -32.88 -50.71 11.41
C ARG A 9 -32.40 -49.36 11.96
N GLN A 10 -31.43 -49.39 12.86
CA GLN A 10 -30.78 -48.22 13.44
C GLN A 10 -29.81 -47.63 12.39
N ASN A 11 -30.13 -46.47 11.87
CA ASN A 11 -29.33 -45.75 10.90
C ASN A 11 -28.37 -44.81 11.64
N ASN A 12 -27.13 -45.25 11.90
CA ASN A 12 -26.09 -44.46 12.51
C ASN A 12 -25.41 -43.59 11.45
N ASN A 13 -25.98 -42.44 11.12
CA ASN A 13 -25.29 -41.38 10.39
C ASN A 13 -24.42 -40.58 11.38
N ALA A 14 -23.24 -41.10 11.69
CA ALA A 14 -22.21 -40.33 12.36
C ALA A 14 -21.62 -39.31 11.37
N TRP A 15 -22.11 -38.09 11.44
CA TRP A 15 -21.50 -36.96 10.74
C TRP A 15 -20.20 -36.59 11.46
N TRP A 16 -19.10 -36.93 10.82
CA TRP A 16 -17.78 -36.50 11.19
C TRP A 16 -17.64 -35.01 10.86
N LEU A 17 -18.03 -34.14 11.80
CA LEU A 17 -17.66 -32.73 11.78
C LEU A 17 -16.18 -32.64 12.22
N GLY A 18 -15.26 -32.80 11.26
CA GLY A 18 -13.86 -32.50 11.48
C GLY A 18 -13.72 -31.02 11.85
N PRO A 19 -12.90 -30.67 12.86
CA PRO A 19 -12.67 -29.28 13.19
C PRO A 19 -11.97 -28.61 11.99
N LEU A 20 -12.64 -27.64 11.37
CA LEU A 20 -12.05 -26.75 10.37
C LEU A 20 -11.04 -25.85 11.11
N LEU A 21 -9.76 -26.23 11.04
CA LEU A 21 -8.67 -25.45 11.60
C LEU A 21 -8.46 -24.22 10.70
N VAL A 22 -9.11 -23.10 11.04
CA VAL A 22 -8.86 -21.81 10.39
C VAL A 22 -7.51 -21.32 10.89
N LEU A 23 -6.47 -21.51 10.09
CA LEU A 23 -5.17 -20.87 10.28
C LEU A 23 -5.35 -19.37 10.01
N VAL A 24 -5.63 -18.61 11.05
CA VAL A 24 -5.54 -17.15 10.99
C VAL A 24 -4.06 -16.81 10.94
N GLY A 25 -3.54 -16.57 9.74
CA GLY A 25 -2.22 -16.00 9.56
C GLY A 25 -2.22 -14.59 10.18
N CYS A 26 -1.50 -14.38 11.27
CA CYS A 26 -1.21 -13.05 11.78
C CYS A 26 -0.31 -12.34 10.74
N GLN A 27 -0.89 -11.52 9.89
CA GLN A 27 -0.12 -10.48 9.20
C GLN A 27 0.21 -9.40 10.24
N GLU A 28 1.49 -9.16 10.43
CA GLU A 28 1.92 -8.04 11.27
C GLU A 28 1.45 -6.72 10.65
N ALA A 29 1.02 -5.80 11.52
CA ALA A 29 0.65 -4.47 11.08
C ALA A 29 1.87 -3.74 10.54
N PRO A 30 1.73 -2.94 9.47
CA PRO A 30 2.81 -2.10 8.97
C PRO A 30 3.30 -1.14 10.07
N LEU A 31 4.59 -0.82 10.05
CA LEU A 31 5.18 0.17 10.98
C LEU A 31 4.51 1.53 10.81
N VAL A 32 4.23 1.91 9.57
CA VAL A 32 3.48 3.13 9.22
C VAL A 32 2.57 2.82 8.04
N GLN A 33 1.32 3.29 8.16
CA GLN A 33 0.38 3.39 7.04
C GLN A 33 -0.27 4.76 7.09
N SER A 34 -0.01 5.58 6.07
CA SER A 34 -0.52 6.95 5.98
C SER A 34 -1.23 7.15 4.66
N VAL A 35 -2.39 7.81 4.69
CA VAL A 35 -3.15 8.18 3.48
C VAL A 35 -3.43 9.67 3.54
N THR A 36 -3.04 10.39 2.50
CA THR A 36 -3.35 11.81 2.31
C THR A 36 -4.33 11.94 1.15
N SER A 37 -5.54 12.40 1.44
CA SER A 37 -6.57 12.65 0.43
C SER A 37 -6.58 14.12 0.03
N PHE A 38 -6.79 14.37 -1.25
CA PHE A 38 -6.83 15.73 -1.81
C PHE A 38 -8.27 16.14 -2.07
N SER A 39 -8.64 17.31 -1.57
CA SER A 39 -9.98 17.87 -1.78
C SER A 39 -10.24 18.10 -3.27
N GLU A 40 -11.41 17.68 -3.75
CA GLU A 40 -11.81 17.80 -5.16
C GLU A 40 -10.80 17.21 -6.15
N ASP A 41 -10.11 16.12 -5.73
CA ASP A 41 -9.06 15.46 -6.52
C ASP A 41 -7.94 16.41 -6.98
N THR A 42 -7.60 17.40 -6.14
CA THR A 42 -6.70 18.48 -6.50
C THR A 42 -5.50 18.56 -5.55
N TRP A 43 -4.31 18.36 -6.08
CA TRP A 43 -3.06 18.43 -5.33
C TRP A 43 -2.32 19.72 -5.63
N TYR A 44 -2.09 20.55 -4.61
CA TYR A 44 -1.34 21.80 -4.72
C TYR A 44 0.17 21.53 -4.49
N ALA A 45 1.02 22.21 -5.25
CA ALA A 45 2.48 22.04 -5.15
C ALA A 45 3.05 22.43 -3.78
N ASP A 46 2.41 23.38 -3.08
CA ASP A 46 2.79 23.77 -1.73
C ASP A 46 2.32 22.77 -0.65
N SER A 47 1.39 21.86 -1.01
CA SER A 47 0.83 20.85 -0.11
C SER A 47 1.62 19.55 -0.18
N ALA A 48 2.88 19.61 0.30
CA ALA A 48 3.71 18.41 0.36
C ALA A 48 3.16 17.39 1.35
N ILE A 49 3.19 16.12 0.96
CA ILE A 49 2.87 15.01 1.85
C ILE A 49 4.08 14.77 2.75
N VAL A 50 3.84 14.72 4.06
CA VAL A 50 4.89 14.51 5.06
C VAL A 50 4.48 13.38 5.99
N VAL A 51 5.34 12.37 6.12
CA VAL A 51 5.13 11.21 6.98
C VAL A 51 6.40 10.98 7.80
N ASP A 52 6.25 10.98 9.12
CA ASP A 52 7.34 10.67 10.04
C ASP A 52 7.26 9.19 10.44
N VAL A 53 8.42 8.53 10.49
CA VAL A 53 8.58 7.15 10.96
C VAL A 53 9.71 7.07 11.96
N ASP A 54 9.50 6.36 13.07
CA ASP A 54 10.54 6.10 14.06
C ASP A 54 11.23 4.77 13.74
N ILE A 55 12.50 4.83 13.39
CA ILE A 55 13.34 3.68 13.07
C ILE A 55 14.04 3.20 14.33
N LEU A 56 13.66 2.02 14.79
CA LEU A 56 14.19 1.41 16.02
C LEU A 56 15.28 0.37 15.73
N ASP A 57 15.23 -0.30 14.58
CA ASP A 57 16.24 -1.30 14.18
C ASP A 57 17.02 -0.82 12.95
N THR A 58 18.32 -0.62 13.10
CA THR A 58 19.24 -0.21 12.02
C THR A 58 19.79 -1.38 11.20
N LEU A 59 19.55 -2.62 11.64
CA LEU A 59 19.96 -3.83 10.92
C LEU A 59 18.88 -4.31 9.97
N ALA A 60 17.63 -3.95 10.24
CA ALA A 60 16.48 -4.33 9.44
C ALA A 60 16.51 -3.70 8.04
N VAL A 61 15.85 -4.37 7.10
CA VAL A 61 15.45 -3.81 5.80
C VAL A 61 14.01 -3.35 5.92
N TYR A 62 13.72 -2.17 5.43
CA TYR A 62 12.37 -1.62 5.41
C TYR A 62 11.84 -1.58 4.00
N ARG A 63 10.73 -2.28 3.74
CA ARG A 63 9.98 -2.10 2.52
C ARG A 63 9.15 -0.84 2.63
N VAL A 64 9.33 0.04 1.68
CA VAL A 64 8.59 1.30 1.58
C VAL A 64 7.86 1.32 0.25
N ASP A 65 6.53 1.29 0.32
CA ASP A 65 5.66 1.34 -0.85
C ASP A 65 4.82 2.62 -0.80
N PHE A 66 4.62 3.23 -1.96
CA PHE A 66 3.68 4.32 -2.08
C PHE A 66 2.62 3.99 -3.14
N GLN A 67 1.45 4.54 -2.93
CA GLN A 67 0.29 4.35 -3.78
C GLN A 67 -0.18 5.69 -4.30
N VAL A 68 -0.44 5.76 -5.59
CA VAL A 68 -1.12 6.90 -6.23
C VAL A 68 -2.48 6.45 -6.67
N ARG A 69 -3.52 7.16 -6.24
CA ARG A 69 -4.88 6.97 -6.73
C ARG A 69 -5.34 8.21 -7.46
N HIS A 70 -5.70 8.02 -8.74
CA HIS A 70 -6.09 9.09 -9.63
C HIS A 70 -7.42 8.78 -10.33
N THR A 71 -8.06 9.82 -10.86
CA THR A 71 -9.26 9.66 -11.68
C THR A 71 -8.89 9.34 -13.13
N SER A 72 -9.84 8.79 -13.89
CA SER A 72 -9.66 8.60 -15.34
C SER A 72 -9.52 9.91 -16.11
N ASP A 73 -9.89 11.04 -15.49
CA ASP A 73 -9.80 12.37 -16.09
C ASP A 73 -8.45 13.06 -15.81
N TYR A 74 -7.52 12.36 -15.13
CA TYR A 74 -6.15 12.84 -14.97
C TYR A 74 -5.51 13.06 -16.35
N PRO A 75 -4.99 14.28 -16.64
CA PRO A 75 -4.68 14.68 -18.03
C PRO A 75 -3.34 14.13 -18.57
N TYR A 76 -2.56 13.42 -17.75
CA TYR A 76 -1.21 12.96 -18.12
C TYR A 76 -1.07 11.45 -18.00
N SER A 77 -0.18 10.86 -18.81
CA SER A 77 0.21 9.45 -18.69
C SER A 77 1.28 9.19 -17.63
N ASN A 78 1.78 10.25 -16.99
CA ASN A 78 2.83 10.18 -15.96
C ASN A 78 2.58 11.17 -14.83
N LEU A 79 3.35 11.01 -13.75
CA LEU A 79 3.42 11.91 -12.61
C LEU A 79 4.88 12.05 -12.18
N TYR A 80 5.40 13.26 -12.18
CA TYR A 80 6.71 13.55 -11.58
C TYR A 80 6.54 13.81 -10.09
N LEU A 81 7.38 13.15 -9.29
CA LEU A 81 7.42 13.31 -7.84
C LEU A 81 8.82 13.71 -7.39
N PHE A 82 8.92 14.78 -6.62
CA PHE A 82 10.07 15.06 -5.78
C PHE A 82 9.93 14.26 -4.50
N ARG A 83 10.93 13.42 -4.19
CA ARG A 83 10.94 12.58 -2.99
C ARG A 83 12.14 12.94 -2.15
N GLU A 84 11.92 13.02 -0.85
CA GLU A 84 12.97 13.32 0.11
C GLU A 84 12.81 12.47 1.37
N ILE A 85 13.93 12.03 1.92
CA ILE A 85 14.03 11.44 3.26
C ILE A 85 15.01 12.28 4.06
N ARG A 86 14.55 12.77 5.21
CA ARG A 86 15.38 13.52 6.16
C ARG A 86 15.43 12.83 7.51
N SER A 87 16.61 12.78 8.12
CA SER A 87 16.73 12.55 9.55
C SER A 87 16.75 13.90 10.31
N ALA A 88 16.77 13.83 11.64
CA ALA A 88 16.82 15.05 12.49
C ALA A 88 18.05 15.93 12.20
N HIS A 89 19.07 15.42 11.55
CA HIS A 89 20.37 16.08 11.40
C HIS A 89 20.72 16.46 9.96
N GLN A 90 20.15 15.77 8.96
CA GLN A 90 20.49 16.03 7.55
C GLN A 90 19.48 15.40 6.59
N SER A 91 19.53 15.81 5.32
CA SER A 91 18.86 15.11 4.22
C SER A 91 19.67 13.86 3.90
N GLU A 92 19.02 12.69 4.00
CA GLU A 92 19.65 11.39 3.73
C GLU A 92 19.52 11.01 2.26
N TYR A 93 18.44 11.43 1.62
CA TYR A 93 18.13 11.08 0.25
C TYR A 93 17.17 12.08 -0.37
N GLN A 94 17.45 12.48 -1.60
CA GLN A 94 16.55 13.31 -2.41
C GLN A 94 16.67 12.90 -3.87
N ASP A 95 15.52 12.69 -4.53
CA ASP A 95 15.46 12.44 -5.97
C ASP A 95 14.18 12.98 -6.62
N THR A 96 14.15 12.86 -7.94
CA THR A 96 12.95 13.06 -8.75
C THR A 96 12.67 11.78 -9.49
N VAL A 97 11.44 11.27 -9.36
CA VAL A 97 11.01 10.07 -10.07
C VAL A 97 9.87 10.37 -11.02
N GLU A 98 9.90 9.77 -12.18
CA GLU A 98 8.76 9.70 -13.09
C GLU A 98 7.96 8.41 -12.80
N VAL A 99 6.74 8.59 -12.39
CA VAL A 99 5.76 7.51 -12.23
C VAL A 99 4.94 7.43 -13.49
N ARG A 100 5.06 6.34 -14.24
CA ARG A 100 4.20 6.08 -15.40
C ARG A 100 2.86 5.56 -14.93
N LEU A 101 1.78 6.27 -15.29
CA LEU A 101 0.41 5.94 -14.93
C LEU A 101 -0.33 5.23 -16.07
N ALA A 102 0.07 5.50 -17.33
CA ALA A 102 -0.51 4.85 -18.52
C ALA A 102 0.57 4.47 -19.54
N ASP A 103 0.20 3.57 -20.44
CA ASP A 103 0.99 3.24 -21.61
C ASP A 103 0.86 4.28 -22.75
N ALA A 104 1.57 4.06 -23.87
CA ALA A 104 1.53 4.95 -25.03
C ALA A 104 0.15 4.99 -25.74
N GLN A 105 -0.71 4.02 -25.47
CA GLN A 105 -2.07 3.92 -25.99
C GLN A 105 -3.10 4.58 -25.07
N GLY A 106 -2.65 5.08 -23.88
CA GLY A 106 -3.51 5.69 -22.88
C GLY A 106 -4.19 4.68 -21.95
N THR A 107 -3.77 3.41 -21.95
CA THR A 107 -4.28 2.40 -21.02
C THR A 107 -3.63 2.57 -19.66
N TRP A 108 -4.44 2.75 -18.63
CA TRP A 108 -3.96 2.94 -17.27
C TRP A 108 -3.32 1.65 -16.70
N TYR A 109 -2.12 1.76 -16.13
CA TYR A 109 -1.46 0.66 -15.42
C TYR A 109 -2.13 0.35 -14.08
N GLY A 110 -2.72 1.38 -13.45
CA GLY A 110 -3.46 1.22 -12.20
C GLY A 110 -4.72 0.39 -12.36
N THR A 111 -5.05 -0.40 -11.34
CA THR A 111 -6.30 -1.16 -11.23
C THR A 111 -7.35 -0.37 -10.48
N GLY A 112 -8.65 -0.68 -10.69
CA GLY A 112 -9.73 -0.04 -9.94
C GLY A 112 -11.08 -0.18 -10.61
N ILE A 113 -12.12 0.23 -9.89
CA ILE A 113 -13.52 0.18 -10.34
C ILE A 113 -13.95 1.58 -10.79
N GLY A 114 -14.56 1.65 -11.97
CA GLY A 114 -15.06 2.92 -12.53
C GLY A 114 -13.93 3.89 -12.88
N ALA A 115 -14.12 5.15 -12.50
CA ALA A 115 -13.20 6.24 -12.86
C ALA A 115 -11.93 6.30 -12.00
N LEU A 116 -11.83 5.54 -10.90
CA LEU A 116 -10.65 5.57 -10.05
C LEU A 116 -9.65 4.47 -10.43
N LYS A 117 -8.38 4.85 -10.51
CA LYS A 117 -7.26 3.96 -10.79
C LYS A 117 -6.23 4.05 -9.67
N THR A 118 -5.77 2.91 -9.20
CA THR A 118 -4.82 2.78 -8.10
C THR A 118 -3.56 2.10 -8.60
N LEU A 119 -2.42 2.74 -8.42
CA LEU A 119 -1.11 2.20 -8.77
C LEU A 119 -0.24 2.13 -7.51
N ASN A 120 0.29 0.94 -7.22
CA ASN A 120 1.22 0.69 -6.12
C ASN A 120 2.65 0.60 -6.65
N LEU A 121 3.58 1.25 -5.98
CA LEU A 121 4.96 1.36 -6.42
C LEU A 121 5.92 1.25 -5.23
N PRO A 122 7.03 0.51 -5.37
CA PRO A 122 8.07 0.54 -4.35
C PRO A 122 8.84 1.87 -4.41
N TYR A 123 9.20 2.38 -3.24
CA TYR A 123 10.10 3.53 -3.13
C TYR A 123 11.49 3.18 -3.70
N LYS A 124 12.01 2.00 -3.33
CA LYS A 124 13.18 1.33 -3.91
C LYS A 124 12.94 -0.19 -3.93
N GLN A 125 13.30 -0.85 -5.02
CA GLN A 125 13.12 -2.30 -5.19
C GLN A 125 13.85 -3.13 -4.12
N ALA A 126 15.05 -2.69 -3.69
CA ALA A 126 15.86 -3.39 -2.72
C ALA A 126 15.53 -3.04 -1.25
N GLY A 127 14.41 -2.32 -1.02
CA GLY A 127 14.12 -1.77 0.31
C GLY A 127 15.07 -0.66 0.74
N LEU A 128 14.92 -0.20 1.97
CA LEU A 128 15.75 0.84 2.59
C LEU A 128 16.41 0.33 3.85
N ARG A 129 17.64 0.80 4.12
CA ARG A 129 18.34 0.65 5.40
C ARG A 129 18.64 2.02 5.96
N PHE A 130 18.45 2.18 7.26
CA PHE A 130 18.68 3.43 7.95
C PHE A 130 19.91 3.33 8.84
N PRO A 131 20.90 4.25 8.70
CA PRO A 131 22.18 4.13 9.40
C PRO A 131 22.10 4.44 10.90
N LYS A 132 21.03 5.12 11.33
CA LYS A 132 20.84 5.53 12.73
C LYS A 132 19.39 5.32 13.15
N ARG A 133 19.18 5.10 14.45
CA ARG A 133 17.85 5.12 15.06
C ARG A 133 17.31 6.55 15.12
N GLY A 134 15.98 6.68 15.12
CA GLY A 134 15.30 7.94 15.31
C GLY A 134 14.28 8.22 14.21
N ILE A 135 13.76 9.44 14.24
CA ILE A 135 12.68 9.85 13.34
C ILE A 135 13.26 10.21 11.98
N TYR A 136 12.72 9.55 10.96
CA TYR A 136 12.93 9.85 9.55
C TYR A 136 11.65 10.42 8.95
N ARG A 137 11.79 11.55 8.26
CA ARG A 137 10.70 12.25 7.60
C ARG A 137 10.73 11.98 6.11
N PHE A 138 9.69 11.34 5.61
CA PHE A 138 9.43 11.18 4.19
C PHE A 138 8.62 12.37 3.69
N ARG A 139 9.05 12.96 2.60
CA ARG A 139 8.36 14.07 1.96
C ARG A 139 8.16 13.77 0.48
N PHE A 140 6.94 14.00 0.00
CA PHE A 140 6.57 13.88 -1.41
C PHE A 140 5.90 15.17 -1.85
N GLN A 141 6.22 15.59 -3.08
CA GLN A 141 5.61 16.75 -3.71
C GLN A 141 5.52 16.46 -5.20
N HIS A 142 4.44 16.84 -5.88
CA HIS A 142 4.39 16.70 -7.33
C HIS A 142 5.32 17.70 -8.02
N GLY A 143 5.93 17.25 -9.13
CA GLY A 143 6.80 18.06 -9.99
C GLY A 143 6.16 18.37 -11.34
N MET A 144 4.83 18.31 -11.43
CA MET A 144 4.08 18.64 -12.63
C MET A 144 4.01 20.17 -12.81
N ARG A 145 3.86 20.61 -14.07
CA ARG A 145 3.77 22.05 -14.40
C ARG A 145 2.46 22.70 -14.03
N ASP A 146 1.37 21.90 -14.00
CA ASP A 146 0.06 22.38 -13.63
C ASP A 146 -0.02 22.69 -12.14
N GLU A 147 -0.56 23.86 -11.81
CA GLU A 147 -0.80 24.31 -10.44
C GLU A 147 -2.19 24.94 -10.36
N PRO A 148 -3.13 24.29 -9.68
CA PRO A 148 -3.04 23.01 -9.01
C PRO A 148 -3.12 21.81 -9.98
N LEU A 149 -2.53 20.70 -9.58
CA LEU A 149 -2.60 19.42 -10.29
C LEU A 149 -3.94 18.74 -10.01
N ARG A 150 -4.76 18.57 -11.05
CA ARG A 150 -6.09 17.95 -10.93
C ARG A 150 -6.05 16.47 -11.27
N GLY A 151 -7.03 15.72 -10.72
CA GLY A 151 -7.22 14.31 -11.01
C GLY A 151 -6.45 13.36 -10.10
N ILE A 152 -5.76 13.84 -9.08
CA ILE A 152 -5.14 13.01 -8.03
C ILE A 152 -6.06 12.96 -6.81
N ARG A 153 -6.62 11.77 -6.51
CA ARG A 153 -7.55 11.56 -5.39
C ARG A 153 -6.85 11.48 -4.05
N ASP A 154 -5.84 10.63 -3.98
CA ASP A 154 -5.05 10.44 -2.77
C ASP A 154 -3.69 9.81 -3.05
N PHE A 155 -2.85 9.89 -2.05
CA PHE A 155 -1.54 9.30 -1.99
C PHE A 155 -1.40 8.55 -0.67
N ALA A 156 -0.95 7.31 -0.71
CA ALA A 156 -0.66 6.54 0.49
C ALA A 156 0.81 6.15 0.56
N LEU A 157 1.33 6.06 1.79
CA LEU A 157 2.65 5.54 2.10
C LEU A 157 2.52 4.41 3.10
N THR A 158 3.15 3.28 2.81
CA THR A 158 3.23 2.12 3.71
C THR A 158 4.70 1.80 3.94
N ILE A 159 5.07 1.60 5.21
CA ILE A 159 6.42 1.21 5.62
C ILE A 159 6.31 -0.03 6.48
N GLU A 160 6.98 -1.09 6.07
CA GLU A 160 7.02 -2.38 6.73
C GLU A 160 8.47 -2.81 6.97
N GLU A 161 8.73 -3.43 8.10
CA GLU A 161 10.00 -4.07 8.36
C GLU A 161 10.00 -5.45 7.67
N GLU A 162 10.99 -5.70 6.80
CA GLU A 162 11.16 -7.01 6.18
C GLU A 162 11.80 -7.96 7.19
N LYS A 163 11.11 -9.04 7.50
CA LYS A 163 11.69 -10.12 8.29
C LYS A 163 12.70 -10.87 7.44
N THR A 164 13.94 -10.94 7.93
CA THR A 164 14.91 -11.89 7.41
C THR A 164 14.52 -13.28 7.93
N GLU A 165 14.13 -14.19 7.02
CA GLU A 165 13.97 -15.62 7.34
C GLU A 165 15.31 -16.26 7.72
#